data_4d86a826f3eb41b8c513264fe9688090
#
_entry.id   4d86a826f3eb41b8c513264fe9688090
#
_cell.length_a   1.000
_cell.length_b   1.000
_cell.length_c   1.000
_cell.angle_alpha   90.00
_cell.angle_beta   90.00
_cell.angle_gamma   90.00
#
_symmetry.space_group_name_H-M   'P 1'
#
loop_
_entity.id
_entity.type
_entity.pdbx_description
1 polymer ?
#
loop_
_entity_poly.entity_id
_entity_poly.type
_entity_poly.pdbx_seq_one_letter_code
_entity_poly.pdbx_strand_id
1 'polypeptide(L)'
;RGLASTAEIGIFVHIVSKGLERIVRDVKERGPAIAEMAALGRFVRGIDVGGIDLPPLPDEEITAGSYHRDILTLEPLEVVLLSWPPGVASAVHHHDGFAGHVLVLDGQLENIAYTIKDGVMTDRMHMLAGPGGVVPEPDGIIHVLRNPDRMDWARTLHFYFPALTDLDGMRIFDLSNGTIATLNSSAKAASFSEPESSFSKLE
;
A
#
# COMPACT_ATOMS: atom_id res chain seq x y z
N ARG A 1 -6.97 13.12 44.37
CA ARG A 1 -6.15 13.76 43.31
C ARG A 1 -5.40 12.65 42.61
N GLY A 2 -5.96 12.15 41.52
CA GLY A 2 -5.37 11.16 40.65
C GLY A 2 -4.84 11.84 39.37
N LEU A 3 -3.57 11.66 39.10
CA LEU A 3 -2.93 12.07 37.86
C LEU A 3 -3.28 11.08 36.77
N ALA A 4 -3.91 11.56 35.70
CA ALA A 4 -4.14 10.81 34.48
C ALA A 4 -2.80 10.53 33.81
N SER A 5 -2.50 9.28 33.58
CA SER A 5 -1.37 8.82 32.77
C SER A 5 -1.68 9.13 31.30
N THR A 6 -0.94 10.05 30.72
CA THR A 6 -0.85 10.22 29.26
C THR A 6 -0.12 8.98 28.72
N ALA A 7 -0.84 8.12 28.02
CA ALA A 7 -0.23 7.07 27.22
C ALA A 7 0.63 7.72 26.14
N GLU A 8 1.93 7.65 26.28
CA GLU A 8 2.88 7.95 25.22
C GLU A 8 2.65 6.91 24.09
N ILE A 9 2.13 7.38 22.96
CA ILE A 9 2.14 6.62 21.72
C ILE A 9 3.62 6.52 21.36
N GLY A 10 4.21 5.34 21.59
CA GLY A 10 5.57 5.04 21.21
C GLY A 10 5.70 5.13 19.69
N ILE A 11 6.19 6.26 19.20
CA ILE A 11 6.67 6.39 17.83
C ILE A 11 7.94 5.55 17.77
N PHE A 12 7.82 4.35 17.20
CA PHE A 12 9.00 3.58 16.77
C PHE A 12 9.70 4.41 15.70
N VAL A 13 10.79 5.07 16.08
CA VAL A 13 11.71 5.71 15.14
C VAL A 13 12.44 4.58 14.41
N HIS A 14 11.82 4.00 13.41
CA HIS A 14 12.56 3.27 12.40
C HIS A 14 13.45 4.28 11.69
N ILE A 15 14.70 3.88 11.41
CA ILE A 15 15.67 4.70 10.69
C ILE A 15 15.11 4.92 9.28
N VAL A 16 14.27 5.94 9.15
CA VAL A 16 13.76 6.39 7.84
C VAL A 16 14.96 6.99 7.12
N SER A 17 15.24 6.54 5.92
CA SER A 17 16.35 7.06 5.14
C SER A 17 16.13 8.53 4.82
N LYS A 18 17.23 9.29 4.68
CA LYS A 18 17.19 10.73 4.32
C LYS A 18 16.40 10.98 3.03
N GLY A 19 16.43 10.04 2.10
CA GLY A 19 15.67 10.11 0.86
C GLY A 19 14.14 10.04 1.10
N LEU A 20 13.69 9.11 1.93
CA LEU A 20 12.28 8.98 2.31
C LEU A 20 11.81 10.17 3.16
N GLU A 21 12.64 10.63 4.12
CA GLU A 21 12.35 11.85 4.92
C GLU A 21 12.14 13.07 4.02
N ARG A 22 12.97 13.23 2.98
CA ARG A 22 12.82 14.31 2.00
C ARG A 22 11.48 14.23 1.28
N ILE A 23 11.11 13.04 0.80
CA ILE A 23 9.81 12.84 0.11
C ILE A 23 8.64 13.20 1.02
N VAL A 24 8.66 12.73 2.27
CA VAL A 24 7.60 13.07 3.26
C VAL A 24 7.54 14.57 3.50
N ARG A 25 8.68 15.24 3.66
CA ARG A 25 8.73 16.69 3.80
C ARG A 25 8.15 17.40 2.58
N ASP A 26 8.57 17.00 1.37
CA ASP A 26 8.10 17.60 0.11
C ASP A 26 6.58 17.43 -0.07
N VAL A 27 6.02 16.29 0.37
CA VAL A 27 4.56 16.05 0.42
C VAL A 27 3.89 17.03 1.38
N LYS A 28 4.41 17.17 2.61
CA LYS A 28 3.87 18.09 3.63
C LYS A 28 3.94 19.55 3.19
N GLU A 29 5.03 19.98 2.57
CA GLU A 29 5.19 21.34 2.06
C GLU A 29 4.21 21.69 0.95
N ARG A 30 3.82 20.72 0.10
CA ARG A 30 2.80 20.91 -0.93
C ARG A 30 1.39 21.02 -0.36
N GLY A 31 1.17 20.48 0.83
CA GLY A 31 -0.11 20.53 1.53
C GLY A 31 -1.25 19.84 0.75
N PRO A 32 -2.51 20.17 1.04
CA PRO A 32 -3.67 19.49 0.43
C PRO A 32 -3.76 19.60 -1.11
N ALA A 33 -3.07 20.56 -1.72
CA ALA A 33 -3.08 20.74 -3.18
C ALA A 33 -2.47 19.56 -3.96
N ILE A 34 -1.69 18.68 -3.30
CA ILE A 34 -1.15 17.47 -3.91
C ILE A 34 -2.17 16.31 -3.92
N ALA A 35 -3.24 16.37 -3.10
CA ALA A 35 -4.25 15.32 -2.95
C ALA A 35 -5.25 15.33 -4.12
N GLU A 36 -4.72 15.18 -5.33
CA GLU A 36 -5.47 15.10 -6.59
C GLU A 36 -4.64 14.26 -7.57
N MET A 37 -5.28 13.34 -8.30
CA MET A 37 -4.61 12.32 -9.14
C MET A 37 -3.56 12.89 -10.09
N ALA A 38 -3.87 13.96 -10.81
CA ALA A 38 -2.94 14.53 -11.78
C ALA A 38 -1.77 15.27 -11.10
N ALA A 39 -2.02 15.98 -10.01
CA ALA A 39 -1.00 16.68 -9.24
C ALA A 39 -0.06 15.69 -8.56
N LEU A 40 -0.62 14.68 -7.88
CA LEU A 40 0.13 13.60 -7.26
C LEU A 40 0.95 12.81 -8.27
N GLY A 41 0.36 12.46 -9.41
CA GLY A 41 1.07 11.72 -10.45
C GLY A 41 2.25 12.51 -11.05
N ARG A 42 2.16 13.84 -11.16
CA ARG A 42 3.31 14.68 -11.58
C ARG A 42 4.41 14.68 -10.52
N PHE A 43 4.02 14.80 -9.25
CA PHE A 43 4.97 14.77 -8.15
C PHE A 43 5.72 13.44 -8.06
N VAL A 44 4.97 12.32 -8.05
CA VAL A 44 5.54 10.97 -7.91
C VAL A 44 6.50 10.64 -9.06
N ARG A 45 6.13 10.98 -10.31
CA ARG A 45 7.03 10.79 -11.47
C ARG A 45 8.28 11.66 -11.45
N GLY A 46 8.29 12.73 -10.66
CA GLY A 46 9.46 13.60 -10.47
C GLY A 46 10.44 13.12 -9.39
N ILE A 47 10.13 12.05 -8.67
CA ILE A 47 11.00 11.51 -7.63
C ILE A 47 12.16 10.72 -8.28
N ASP A 48 13.38 11.12 -7.98
CA ASP A 48 14.59 10.36 -8.34
C ASP A 48 14.81 9.23 -7.33
N VAL A 49 14.55 8.00 -7.77
CA VAL A 49 14.69 6.80 -6.93
C VAL A 49 16.15 6.41 -6.71
N GLY A 50 17.06 6.79 -7.61
CA GLY A 50 18.49 6.46 -7.49
C GLY A 50 19.19 7.15 -6.32
N GLY A 51 18.58 8.19 -5.76
CA GLY A 51 19.09 8.92 -4.59
C GLY A 51 18.45 8.51 -3.26
N ILE A 52 17.67 7.43 -3.22
CA ILE A 52 16.97 6.97 -2.02
C ILE A 52 17.73 5.78 -1.41
N ASP A 53 18.35 6.01 -0.25
CA ASP A 53 18.86 4.92 0.57
C ASP A 53 17.65 4.21 1.22
N LEU A 54 17.41 2.97 0.86
CA LEU A 54 16.31 2.20 1.42
C LEU A 54 16.66 1.66 2.80
N PRO A 55 15.73 1.64 3.76
CA PRO A 55 15.98 1.02 5.06
C PRO A 55 16.26 -0.47 4.90
N PRO A 56 16.86 -1.14 5.90
CA PRO A 56 16.95 -2.59 5.93
C PRO A 56 15.58 -3.24 5.68
N LEU A 57 15.58 -4.45 5.13
CA LEU A 57 14.35 -5.24 5.06
C LEU A 57 13.81 -5.49 6.48
N PRO A 58 12.49 -5.63 6.65
CA PRO A 58 11.92 -5.89 7.97
C PRO A 58 12.51 -7.13 8.61
N ASP A 59 12.96 -7.00 9.88
CA ASP A 59 13.44 -8.13 10.69
C ASP A 59 12.28 -8.91 11.33
N GLU A 60 11.06 -8.37 11.26
CA GLU A 60 9.87 -8.99 11.80
C GLU A 60 9.46 -10.19 10.96
N GLU A 61 8.95 -11.23 11.64
CA GLU A 61 8.38 -12.38 10.97
C GLU A 61 7.09 -11.95 10.24
N ILE A 62 7.23 -11.73 8.93
CA ILE A 62 6.08 -11.39 8.08
C ILE A 62 5.23 -12.65 7.94
N THR A 63 3.93 -12.53 8.21
CA THR A 63 2.99 -13.64 8.00
C THR A 63 3.16 -14.21 6.60
N ALA A 64 3.33 -15.52 6.49
CA ALA A 64 3.56 -16.19 5.22
C ALA A 64 2.47 -15.83 4.19
N GLY A 65 2.88 -15.36 3.02
CA GLY A 65 1.97 -14.91 1.97
C GLY A 65 1.46 -13.47 2.15
N SER A 66 2.04 -12.70 3.08
CA SER A 66 1.73 -11.28 3.29
C SER A 66 2.93 -10.38 2.97
N TYR A 67 2.72 -9.08 3.05
CA TYR A 67 3.72 -8.03 2.84
C TYR A 67 3.75 -7.09 4.05
N HIS A 68 4.85 -6.36 4.22
CA HIS A 68 5.02 -5.41 5.32
C HIS A 68 4.66 -3.98 4.89
N ARG A 69 4.07 -3.20 5.82
CA ARG A 69 3.68 -1.81 5.63
C ARG A 69 4.30 -0.92 6.71
N ASP A 70 5.06 0.10 6.29
CA ASP A 70 5.61 1.14 7.14
C ASP A 70 4.97 2.48 6.78
N ILE A 71 4.06 2.99 7.62
CA ILE A 71 3.41 4.29 7.40
C ILE A 71 4.41 5.39 7.73
N LEU A 72 4.75 6.21 6.74
CA LEU A 72 5.70 7.32 6.88
C LEU A 72 4.99 8.63 7.27
N THR A 73 3.79 8.86 6.79
CA THR A 73 2.91 9.97 7.17
C THR A 73 1.47 9.70 6.76
N LEU A 74 0.52 10.33 7.45
CA LEU A 74 -0.91 10.31 7.11
C LEU A 74 -1.40 11.68 6.64
N GLU A 75 -0.55 12.73 6.69
CA GLU A 75 -0.94 14.10 6.34
C GLU A 75 0.05 14.75 5.37
N PRO A 76 -0.46 15.47 4.36
CA PRO A 76 -1.85 15.74 3.95
C PRO A 76 -2.49 14.56 3.18
N LEU A 77 -1.72 13.51 2.92
CA LEU A 77 -2.12 12.24 2.34
C LEU A 77 -1.25 11.12 2.96
N GLU A 78 -1.68 9.89 2.84
CA GLU A 78 -0.86 8.76 3.29
C GLU A 78 0.35 8.59 2.38
N VAL A 79 1.53 8.41 3.01
CA VAL A 79 2.72 7.86 2.35
C VAL A 79 3.12 6.62 3.12
N VAL A 80 3.13 5.48 2.45
CA VAL A 80 3.45 4.19 3.06
C VAL A 80 4.47 3.42 2.21
N LEU A 81 5.52 2.92 2.86
CA LEU A 81 6.51 2.02 2.27
C LEU A 81 6.02 0.58 2.41
N LEU A 82 5.92 -0.14 1.30
CA LEU A 82 5.61 -1.55 1.29
C LEU A 82 6.84 -2.37 0.90
N SER A 83 7.08 -3.44 1.67
CA SER A 83 8.12 -4.43 1.40
C SER A 83 7.46 -5.75 1.06
N TRP A 84 7.72 -6.24 -0.15
CA TRP A 84 7.11 -7.42 -0.74
C TRP A 84 8.11 -8.57 -0.78
N PRO A 85 7.91 -9.63 0.01
CA PRO A 85 8.71 -10.85 -0.13
C PRO A 85 8.64 -11.45 -1.54
N PRO A 86 9.59 -12.31 -1.93
CA PRO A 86 9.58 -13.00 -3.21
C PRO A 86 8.26 -13.73 -3.48
N GLY A 87 7.64 -13.46 -4.63
CA GLY A 87 6.41 -14.09 -5.10
C GLY A 87 5.13 -13.70 -4.37
N VAL A 88 5.20 -12.78 -3.38
CA VAL A 88 4.03 -12.36 -2.59
C VAL A 88 3.16 -11.40 -3.39
N ALA A 89 1.85 -11.57 -3.23
CA ALA A 89 0.82 -10.70 -3.77
C ALA A 89 -0.11 -10.19 -2.65
N SER A 90 -0.72 -9.02 -2.85
CA SER A 90 -1.94 -8.67 -2.11
C SER A 90 -3.08 -9.63 -2.49
N ALA A 91 -4.17 -9.66 -1.74
CA ALA A 91 -5.43 -10.13 -2.30
C ALA A 91 -5.88 -9.19 -3.44
N VAL A 92 -6.75 -9.69 -4.33
CA VAL A 92 -7.49 -8.78 -5.20
C VAL A 92 -8.35 -7.92 -4.28
N HIS A 93 -8.27 -6.59 -4.41
CA HIS A 93 -8.97 -5.67 -3.52
C HIS A 93 -9.55 -4.48 -4.27
N HIS A 94 -10.50 -3.81 -3.64
CA HIS A 94 -11.24 -2.69 -4.21
C HIS A 94 -10.85 -1.40 -3.50
N HIS A 95 -10.48 -0.39 -4.29
CA HIS A 95 -10.34 0.97 -3.81
C HIS A 95 -11.73 1.64 -3.81
N ASP A 96 -12.28 1.88 -2.64
CA ASP A 96 -13.59 2.51 -2.47
C ASP A 96 -13.45 3.78 -1.62
N GLY A 97 -13.57 4.93 -2.29
CA GLY A 97 -13.44 6.23 -1.68
C GLY A 97 -12.00 6.72 -1.48
N PHE A 98 -11.00 6.08 -2.06
CA PHE A 98 -9.62 6.55 -2.08
C PHE A 98 -8.92 6.26 -3.41
N ALA A 99 -7.91 7.07 -3.70
CA ALA A 99 -7.10 6.94 -4.91
C ALA A 99 -5.63 7.22 -4.61
N GLY A 100 -4.74 6.85 -5.53
CA GLY A 100 -3.34 7.07 -5.31
C GLY A 100 -2.42 6.73 -6.47
N HIS A 101 -1.14 6.73 -6.14
CA HIS A 101 -0.07 6.29 -7.04
C HIS A 101 0.94 5.46 -6.28
N VAL A 102 1.49 4.46 -6.94
CA VAL A 102 2.59 3.63 -6.44
C VAL A 102 3.84 3.94 -7.22
N LEU A 103 4.95 4.17 -6.52
CA LEU A 103 6.29 4.30 -7.08
C LEU A 103 7.10 3.06 -6.72
N VAL A 104 7.65 2.39 -7.71
CA VAL A 104 8.58 1.28 -7.47
C VAL A 104 9.95 1.85 -7.11
N LEU A 105 10.46 1.48 -5.93
CA LEU A 105 11.77 1.91 -5.44
C LEU A 105 12.85 0.87 -5.77
N ASP A 106 12.52 -0.42 -5.63
CA ASP A 106 13.45 -1.53 -5.84
C ASP A 106 12.68 -2.78 -6.26
N GLY A 107 13.29 -3.68 -7.06
CA GLY A 107 12.65 -4.87 -7.58
C GLY A 107 11.63 -4.58 -8.69
N GLN A 108 10.60 -5.39 -8.77
CA GLN A 108 9.52 -5.26 -9.76
C GLN A 108 8.15 -5.37 -9.08
N LEU A 109 7.19 -4.62 -9.61
CA LEU A 109 5.79 -4.70 -9.21
C LEU A 109 4.93 -4.99 -10.43
N GLU A 110 4.11 -6.03 -10.35
CA GLU A 110 3.05 -6.30 -11.30
C GLU A 110 1.71 -5.83 -10.72
N ASN A 111 0.97 -5.10 -11.53
CA ASN A 111 -0.40 -4.67 -11.25
C ASN A 111 -1.34 -5.33 -12.26
N ILE A 112 -2.32 -6.09 -11.75
CA ILE A 112 -3.38 -6.69 -12.57
C ILE A 112 -4.70 -6.07 -12.15
N ALA A 113 -5.31 -5.30 -13.05
CA ALA A 113 -6.61 -4.68 -12.80
C ALA A 113 -7.74 -5.50 -13.42
N TYR A 114 -8.88 -5.50 -12.73
CA TYR A 114 -10.07 -6.27 -13.09
C TYR A 114 -11.26 -5.35 -13.39
N THR A 115 -12.25 -5.90 -14.10
CA THR A 115 -13.59 -5.33 -14.21
C THR A 115 -14.60 -6.41 -13.84
N ILE A 116 -15.72 -5.98 -13.26
CA ILE A 116 -16.88 -6.85 -13.06
C ILE A 116 -17.86 -6.61 -14.20
N LYS A 117 -18.15 -7.65 -14.97
CA LYS A 117 -19.17 -7.65 -16.01
C LYS A 117 -20.14 -8.82 -15.79
N ASP A 118 -21.42 -8.54 -15.68
CA ASP A 118 -22.46 -9.53 -15.44
C ASP A 118 -22.20 -10.44 -14.23
N GLY A 119 -21.60 -9.85 -13.16
CA GLY A 119 -21.20 -10.57 -11.93
C GLY A 119 -19.92 -11.39 -12.06
N VAL A 120 -19.26 -11.38 -13.21
CA VAL A 120 -18.00 -12.08 -13.45
C VAL A 120 -16.83 -11.08 -13.43
N MET A 121 -15.81 -11.39 -12.64
CA MET A 121 -14.57 -10.63 -12.61
C MET A 121 -13.65 -11.08 -13.73
N THR A 122 -13.20 -10.15 -14.56
CA THR A 122 -12.32 -10.41 -15.71
C THR A 122 -11.13 -9.47 -15.69
N ASP A 123 -9.97 -9.97 -16.13
CA ASP A 123 -8.76 -9.16 -16.30
C ASP A 123 -9.03 -8.02 -17.29
N ARG A 124 -8.59 -6.84 -16.92
CA ARG A 124 -8.68 -5.65 -17.77
C ARG A 124 -7.31 -5.21 -18.28
N MET A 125 -6.32 -5.21 -17.40
CA MET A 125 -5.01 -4.65 -17.69
C MET A 125 -3.93 -5.34 -16.85
N HIS A 126 -2.79 -5.59 -17.47
CA HIS A 126 -1.57 -6.00 -16.81
C HIS A 126 -0.50 -4.93 -17.00
N MET A 127 0.15 -4.53 -15.93
CA MET A 127 1.26 -3.58 -15.95
C MET A 127 2.40 -4.15 -15.12
N LEU A 128 3.61 -4.17 -15.69
CA LEU A 128 4.84 -4.47 -14.97
C LEU A 128 5.65 -3.17 -14.85
N ALA A 129 6.07 -2.84 -13.64
CA ALA A 129 6.87 -1.65 -13.35
C ALA A 129 8.14 -2.04 -12.60
N GLY A 130 9.28 -1.47 -13.00
CA GLY A 130 10.56 -1.54 -12.29
C GLY A 130 10.88 -0.22 -11.59
N PRO A 131 12.10 -0.05 -11.03
CA PRO A 131 12.49 1.14 -10.28
C PRO A 131 12.24 2.44 -11.07
N GLY A 132 11.60 3.42 -10.43
CA GLY A 132 11.13 4.67 -11.03
C GLY A 132 9.79 4.55 -11.79
N GLY A 133 9.30 3.34 -12.02
CA GLY A 133 7.98 3.12 -12.59
C GLY A 133 6.85 3.55 -11.64
N VAL A 134 5.79 4.14 -12.21
CA VAL A 134 4.65 4.67 -11.44
C VAL A 134 3.37 3.99 -11.90
N VAL A 135 2.67 3.37 -10.96
CA VAL A 135 1.37 2.71 -11.16
C VAL A 135 0.26 3.61 -10.62
N PRO A 136 -0.68 4.07 -11.45
CA PRO A 136 -1.84 4.81 -10.98
C PRO A 136 -2.90 3.87 -10.41
N GLU A 137 -3.48 4.27 -9.30
CA GLU A 137 -4.57 3.55 -8.60
C GLU A 137 -5.76 4.49 -8.41
N PRO A 138 -6.61 4.64 -9.43
CA PRO A 138 -7.79 5.50 -9.32
C PRO A 138 -8.82 4.91 -8.37
N ASP A 139 -9.66 5.78 -7.80
CA ASP A 139 -10.84 5.36 -7.06
C ASP A 139 -11.72 4.40 -7.89
N GLY A 140 -12.28 3.39 -7.25
CA GLY A 140 -13.07 2.36 -7.90
C GLY A 140 -12.27 1.26 -8.61
N ILE A 141 -10.93 1.29 -8.59
CA ILE A 141 -10.14 0.20 -9.17
C ILE A 141 -10.29 -1.08 -8.33
N ILE A 142 -10.43 -2.21 -9.02
CA ILE A 142 -10.29 -3.54 -8.43
C ILE A 142 -9.02 -4.14 -9.01
N HIS A 143 -8.07 -4.47 -8.16
CA HIS A 143 -6.78 -4.93 -8.64
C HIS A 143 -6.04 -5.83 -7.63
N VAL A 144 -4.93 -6.39 -8.07
CA VAL A 144 -3.93 -7.08 -7.27
C VAL A 144 -2.57 -6.49 -7.59
N LEU A 145 -1.76 -6.30 -6.56
CA LEU A 145 -0.34 -5.99 -6.68
C LEU A 145 0.47 -7.23 -6.32
N ARG A 146 1.55 -7.48 -7.06
CA ARG A 146 2.38 -8.66 -6.85
C ARG A 146 3.85 -8.34 -7.08
N ASN A 147 4.72 -8.88 -6.23
CA ASN A 147 6.13 -9.06 -6.56
C ASN A 147 6.25 -10.31 -7.46
N PRO A 148 6.52 -10.17 -8.77
CA PRO A 148 6.61 -11.31 -9.67
C PRO A 148 7.91 -12.08 -9.50
N ASP A 149 8.95 -11.48 -8.91
CA ASP A 149 10.22 -12.13 -8.63
C ASP A 149 10.07 -13.17 -7.51
N ARG A 150 10.70 -14.32 -7.69
CA ARG A 150 10.65 -15.44 -6.73
C ARG A 150 11.90 -15.56 -5.87
N MET A 151 12.88 -14.70 -6.08
CA MET A 151 14.18 -14.75 -5.41
C MET A 151 14.42 -13.47 -4.63
N ASP A 152 14.01 -12.32 -5.18
CA ASP A 152 14.33 -11.02 -4.63
C ASP A 152 13.09 -10.28 -4.11
N TRP A 153 13.31 -9.42 -3.14
CA TRP A 153 12.30 -8.52 -2.59
C TRP A 153 11.99 -7.39 -3.57
N ALA A 154 10.76 -6.88 -3.50
CA ALA A 154 10.42 -5.60 -4.10
C ALA A 154 10.03 -4.59 -3.00
N ARG A 155 10.28 -3.30 -3.26
CA ARG A 155 9.89 -2.20 -2.38
C ARG A 155 9.22 -1.11 -3.17
N THR A 156 8.08 -0.66 -2.65
CA THR A 156 7.23 0.33 -3.31
C THR A 156 6.79 1.40 -2.33
N LEU A 157 6.69 2.63 -2.80
CA LEU A 157 6.18 3.75 -2.02
C LEU A 157 4.79 4.11 -2.55
N HIS A 158 3.79 4.02 -1.69
CA HIS A 158 2.40 4.28 -2.02
C HIS A 158 1.98 5.62 -1.47
N PHE A 159 1.16 6.33 -2.24
CA PHE A 159 0.62 7.65 -1.91
C PHE A 159 -0.89 7.60 -2.08
N TYR A 160 -1.65 7.71 -0.98
CA TYR A 160 -3.12 7.60 -1.00
C TYR A 160 -3.81 8.84 -0.46
N PHE A 161 -4.89 9.24 -1.12
CA PHE A 161 -5.77 10.29 -0.65
C PHE A 161 -7.26 9.93 -0.88
N PRO A 162 -8.13 10.18 0.13
CA PRO A 162 -7.75 10.48 1.50
C PRO A 162 -6.84 9.41 2.09
N ALA A 163 -6.11 9.74 3.15
CA ALA A 163 -5.25 8.79 3.83
C ALA A 163 -6.03 7.61 4.38
N LEU A 164 -5.49 6.40 4.20
CA LEU A 164 -6.01 5.18 4.81
C LEU A 164 -5.40 5.03 6.21
N THR A 165 -6.14 5.42 7.24
CA THR A 165 -5.69 5.27 8.63
C THR A 165 -5.58 3.80 9.04
N ASP A 166 -6.39 2.94 8.41
CA ASP A 166 -6.43 1.49 8.54
C ASP A 166 -7.06 0.87 7.28
N LEU A 167 -7.35 -0.42 7.32
CA LEU A 167 -7.97 -1.15 6.21
C LEU A 167 -9.46 -1.49 6.48
N ASP A 168 -10.09 -0.82 7.44
CA ASP A 168 -11.50 -1.07 7.78
C ASP A 168 -12.43 -0.85 6.58
N GLY A 169 -13.30 -1.82 6.34
CA GLY A 169 -14.22 -1.79 5.21
C GLY A 169 -13.63 -2.20 3.85
N MET A 170 -12.32 -2.39 3.74
CA MET A 170 -11.73 -2.82 2.46
C MET A 170 -12.20 -4.23 2.09
N ARG A 171 -12.73 -4.34 0.87
CA ARG A 171 -13.18 -5.64 0.33
C ARG A 171 -12.04 -6.31 -0.41
N ILE A 172 -11.82 -7.59 -0.10
CA ILE A 172 -10.87 -8.46 -0.78
C ILE A 172 -11.57 -9.66 -1.37
N PHE A 173 -11.03 -10.19 -2.48
CA PHE A 173 -11.67 -11.22 -3.29
C PHE A 173 -10.71 -12.38 -3.53
N ASP A 174 -11.14 -13.59 -3.22
CA ASP A 174 -10.47 -14.83 -3.65
C ASP A 174 -11.12 -15.35 -4.93
N LEU A 175 -10.42 -15.16 -6.05
CA LEU A 175 -10.92 -15.55 -7.37
C LEU A 175 -10.94 -17.06 -7.57
N SER A 176 -10.27 -17.85 -6.73
CA SER A 176 -10.19 -19.30 -6.87
C SER A 176 -11.44 -20.02 -6.37
N ASN A 177 -12.09 -19.47 -5.37
CA ASN A 177 -13.26 -20.06 -4.72
C ASN A 177 -14.47 -19.13 -4.63
N GLY A 178 -14.30 -17.86 -5.07
CA GLY A 178 -15.38 -16.85 -5.06
C GLY A 178 -15.64 -16.21 -3.69
N THR A 179 -14.77 -16.44 -2.70
CA THR A 179 -14.93 -15.83 -1.38
C THR A 179 -14.67 -14.32 -1.44
N ILE A 180 -15.54 -13.57 -0.79
CA ILE A 180 -15.37 -12.13 -0.56
C ILE A 180 -15.21 -11.91 0.93
N ALA A 181 -14.18 -11.19 1.33
CA ALA A 181 -14.00 -10.79 2.71
C ALA A 181 -13.97 -9.26 2.84
N THR A 182 -14.41 -8.76 3.98
CA THR A 182 -14.27 -7.35 4.35
C THR A 182 -13.32 -7.29 5.54
N LEU A 183 -12.26 -6.53 5.40
CA LEU A 183 -11.29 -6.31 6.47
C LEU A 183 -11.86 -5.39 7.55
N ASN A 184 -11.30 -5.46 8.74
CA ASN A 184 -11.54 -4.49 9.80
C ASN A 184 -10.23 -3.75 10.15
N SER A 185 -10.30 -2.81 11.09
CA SER A 185 -9.17 -1.94 11.47
C SER A 185 -7.97 -2.68 12.06
N SER A 186 -8.09 -3.97 12.43
CA SER A 186 -6.95 -4.76 12.94
C SER A 186 -6.10 -5.37 11.84
N ALA A 187 -6.58 -5.41 10.59
CA ALA A 187 -5.85 -5.95 9.45
C ALA A 187 -4.57 -5.13 9.17
N LYS A 188 -3.48 -5.85 8.90
CA LYS A 188 -2.17 -5.24 8.59
C LYS A 188 -1.89 -5.18 7.09
N ALA A 189 -2.53 -6.05 6.32
CA ALA A 189 -2.38 -6.14 4.87
C ALA A 189 -3.71 -6.50 4.20
N ALA A 190 -3.87 -6.15 2.92
CA ALA A 190 -4.96 -6.64 2.09
C ALA A 190 -4.65 -8.10 1.67
N SER A 191 -4.86 -9.04 2.58
CA SER A 191 -4.47 -10.43 2.42
C SER A 191 -5.42 -11.38 3.13
N PHE A 192 -5.69 -12.55 2.50
CA PHE A 192 -6.38 -13.66 3.17
C PHE A 192 -5.50 -14.41 4.18
N SER A 193 -4.21 -14.08 4.25
CA SER A 193 -3.28 -14.59 5.28
C SER A 193 -3.43 -13.87 6.62
N GLU A 194 -4.24 -12.81 6.69
CA GLU A 194 -4.56 -12.14 7.95
C GLU A 194 -5.26 -13.11 8.93
N PRO A 195 -5.11 -12.90 10.25
CA PRO A 195 -5.86 -13.67 11.25
C PRO A 195 -7.39 -13.52 11.04
N GLU A 196 -8.15 -14.55 11.40
CA GLU A 196 -9.63 -14.54 11.29
C GLU A 196 -10.25 -13.31 11.98
N SER A 197 -9.65 -12.84 13.09
CA SER A 197 -10.07 -11.64 13.81
C SER A 197 -9.94 -10.34 13.00
N SER A 198 -9.21 -10.34 11.89
CA SER A 198 -9.04 -9.19 10.99
C SER A 198 -10.16 -9.05 9.95
N PHE A 199 -11.12 -9.95 9.95
CA PHE A 199 -12.25 -9.91 9.04
C PHE A 199 -13.53 -9.52 9.79
N SER A 200 -14.24 -8.51 9.28
CA SER A 200 -15.58 -8.14 9.75
C SER A 200 -16.68 -8.96 9.07
N LYS A 201 -16.40 -9.50 7.88
CA LYS A 201 -17.33 -10.30 7.09
C LYS A 201 -16.58 -11.27 6.17
N LEU A 202 -17.15 -12.49 6.03
CA LEU A 202 -16.76 -13.50 5.02
C LEU A 202 -18.04 -13.96 4.30
N GLU A 203 -18.05 -13.95 2.95
CA GLU A 203 -19.18 -14.31 2.11
C GLU A 203 -18.78 -15.36 1.07
#